data_870a92c9e3817aca16bc2db63c690db6
#
_entry.id   870a92c9e3817aca16bc2db63c690db6
#
_cell.length_a   1.000
_cell.length_b   1.000
_cell.length_c   1.000
_cell.angle_alpha   90.00
_cell.angle_beta   90.00
_cell.angle_gamma   90.00
#
_symmetry.space_group_name_H-M   'P 1'
#
loop_
_entity.id
_entity.type
_entity.pdbx_description
1 polymer ?
#
loop_
_entity_poly.entity_id
_entity_poly.type
_entity_poly.pdbx_seq_one_letter_code
_entity_poly.pdbx_strand_id
1 'polypeptide(L)'
;MVKKNTNTTVTIDALKQGRVTLRMIGQTPIIFNRMAEKAKRDLLIGAGRKTAAQKKEIKHNPELEFRSSIHKMVDGDTLIGFPASGVKGAMATAALETEGVNKTSVNRLIFLPQQKISIWGTPKLYMDVVRSSDMNKTPDVRTRAIINEWCAEVDITFITPTLSQHSIVSLLQNAGMICGIGDNRQEKGKGNFGSWLVDFEGNDQFKDVWETRTKIGRKAQEKAM
;
A
#
# COMPACT_ATOMS: atom_id res chain seq x y z
N MET A 1 -36.04 47.67 -29.77
CA MET A 1 -34.72 47.08 -29.46
C MET A 1 -34.91 45.60 -29.23
N VAL A 2 -34.51 44.78 -30.23
CA VAL A 2 -34.62 43.31 -30.15
C VAL A 2 -33.39 42.80 -29.42
N LYS A 3 -33.58 42.18 -28.23
CA LYS A 3 -32.52 41.51 -27.52
C LYS A 3 -32.06 40.29 -28.31
N LYS A 4 -30.84 40.34 -28.85
CA LYS A 4 -30.14 39.18 -29.44
C LYS A 4 -29.91 38.17 -28.33
N ASN A 5 -30.69 37.08 -28.30
CA ASN A 5 -30.35 35.87 -27.57
C ASN A 5 -29.12 35.25 -28.25
N THR A 6 -27.95 35.49 -27.70
CA THR A 6 -26.75 34.73 -28.03
C THR A 6 -26.87 33.38 -27.32
N ASN A 7 -27.35 32.36 -28.02
CA ASN A 7 -27.26 30.97 -27.56
C ASN A 7 -25.78 30.63 -27.55
N THR A 8 -25.17 30.75 -26.37
CA THR A 8 -23.79 30.28 -26.14
C THR A 8 -23.86 28.78 -25.99
N THR A 9 -23.51 28.04 -27.01
CA THR A 9 -23.39 26.59 -26.95
C THR A 9 -22.20 26.26 -26.05
N VAL A 10 -22.42 25.54 -24.95
CA VAL A 10 -21.35 25.06 -24.10
C VAL A 10 -20.75 23.81 -24.73
N THR A 11 -19.49 23.89 -25.12
CA THR A 11 -18.73 22.74 -25.62
C THR A 11 -18.03 22.07 -24.44
N ILE A 12 -18.26 20.77 -24.25
CA ILE A 12 -17.61 19.96 -23.21
C ILE A 12 -16.60 19.05 -23.89
N ASP A 13 -15.33 19.23 -23.59
CA ASP A 13 -14.26 18.39 -24.10
C ASP A 13 -14.32 17.00 -23.49
N ALA A 14 -14.15 15.97 -24.30
CA ALA A 14 -14.11 14.59 -23.85
C ALA A 14 -12.84 14.31 -23.03
N LEU A 15 -13.03 13.79 -21.83
CA LEU A 15 -11.93 13.28 -21.00
C LEU A 15 -11.37 11.98 -21.58
N LYS A 16 -10.06 11.81 -21.50
CA LYS A 16 -9.35 10.59 -21.93
C LYS A 16 -8.67 9.91 -20.75
N GLN A 17 -8.40 8.63 -20.87
CA GLN A 17 -7.63 7.88 -19.90
C GLN A 17 -6.19 7.72 -20.38
N GLY A 18 -5.23 8.07 -19.52
CA GLY A 18 -3.84 7.68 -19.62
C GLY A 18 -3.58 6.47 -18.74
N ARG A 19 -2.58 5.67 -19.08
CA ARG A 19 -2.10 4.54 -18.28
C ARG A 19 -0.59 4.53 -18.22
N VAL A 20 -0.04 4.20 -17.05
CA VAL A 20 1.40 4.03 -16.83
C VAL A 20 1.63 2.90 -15.84
N THR A 21 2.64 2.08 -16.11
CA THR A 21 3.15 1.06 -15.17
C THR A 21 4.44 1.59 -14.58
N LEU A 22 4.52 1.65 -13.25
CA LEU A 22 5.66 2.21 -12.53
C LEU A 22 6.21 1.18 -11.54
N ARG A 23 7.54 1.21 -11.37
CA ARG A 23 8.26 0.37 -10.42
C ARG A 23 8.57 1.15 -9.17
N MET A 24 8.35 0.49 -8.03
CA MET A 24 8.62 1.02 -6.70
C MET A 24 9.76 0.20 -6.09
N ILE A 25 10.81 0.86 -5.65
CA ILE A 25 11.98 0.23 -5.00
C ILE A 25 12.00 0.66 -3.54
N GLY A 26 11.85 -0.30 -2.63
CA GLY A 26 11.85 -0.04 -1.19
C GLY A 26 13.14 0.57 -0.70
N GLN A 27 13.04 1.68 0.02
CA GLN A 27 14.16 2.34 0.69
C GLN A 27 14.29 1.92 2.15
N THR A 28 13.16 1.60 2.76
CA THR A 28 13.10 1.07 4.12
C THR A 28 12.27 -0.21 4.14
N PRO A 29 12.49 -1.09 5.14
CA PRO A 29 11.72 -2.33 5.26
C PRO A 29 10.22 -2.07 5.28
N ILE A 30 9.43 -2.98 4.72
CA ILE A 30 7.98 -2.94 4.80
C ILE A 30 7.47 -3.94 5.84
N ILE A 31 6.57 -3.51 6.73
CA ILE A 31 5.90 -4.35 7.71
C ILE A 31 4.46 -4.58 7.28
N PHE A 32 4.05 -5.84 7.24
CA PHE A 32 2.69 -6.24 6.88
C PHE A 32 1.81 -6.36 8.12
N ASN A 33 0.60 -5.82 8.04
CA ASN A 33 -0.37 -5.87 9.15
C ASN A 33 -1.78 -6.14 8.59
N ARG A 34 -1.94 -7.30 7.94
CA ARG A 34 -3.28 -7.77 7.56
C ARG A 34 -4.02 -8.19 8.84
N MET A 35 -5.29 -7.78 8.95
CA MET A 35 -6.14 -8.21 10.06
C MET A 35 -6.27 -9.73 10.08
N ALA A 36 -5.86 -10.34 11.19
CA ALA A 36 -5.95 -11.79 11.37
C ALA A 36 -7.41 -12.28 11.28
N GLU A 37 -7.62 -13.47 10.74
CA GLU A 37 -8.96 -14.07 10.59
C GLU A 37 -9.70 -14.21 11.94
N LYS A 38 -8.94 -14.44 13.00
CA LYS A 38 -9.48 -14.45 14.37
C LYS A 38 -10.08 -13.09 14.76
N ALA A 39 -9.36 -12.00 14.51
CA ALA A 39 -9.87 -10.66 14.81
C ALA A 39 -11.12 -10.33 13.98
N LYS A 40 -11.17 -10.77 12.71
CA LYS A 40 -12.36 -10.64 11.87
C LYS A 40 -13.54 -11.43 12.42
N ARG A 41 -13.30 -12.67 12.86
CA ARG A 41 -14.33 -13.53 13.47
C ARG A 41 -14.86 -12.89 14.76
N ASP A 42 -13.98 -12.38 15.62
CA ASP A 42 -14.37 -11.68 16.83
C ASP A 42 -15.25 -10.44 16.54
N LEU A 43 -14.97 -9.71 15.48
CA LEU A 43 -15.79 -8.58 15.02
C LEU A 43 -17.16 -9.02 14.49
N LEU A 44 -17.23 -10.15 13.78
CA LEU A 44 -18.48 -10.67 13.20
C LEU A 44 -19.42 -11.25 14.27
N ILE A 45 -18.88 -11.89 15.30
CA ILE A 45 -19.67 -12.53 16.37
C ILE A 45 -20.13 -11.51 17.43
N GLY A 46 -19.52 -10.32 17.44
CA GLY A 46 -19.76 -9.29 18.46
C GLY A 46 -18.99 -9.53 19.77
N ALA A 47 -18.95 -8.50 20.60
CA ALA A 47 -18.20 -8.50 21.87
C ALA A 47 -18.91 -9.25 23.00
N GLY A 48 -19.39 -10.48 22.77
CA GLY A 48 -19.93 -11.35 23.81
C GLY A 48 -18.86 -11.78 24.82
N ARG A 49 -19.27 -12.20 26.02
CA ARG A 49 -18.35 -12.75 27.03
C ARG A 49 -17.64 -13.98 26.47
N LYS A 50 -16.32 -13.88 26.31
CA LYS A 50 -15.49 -15.00 25.83
C LYS A 50 -15.48 -16.12 26.85
N THR A 51 -15.73 -17.36 26.42
CA THR A 51 -15.62 -18.56 27.25
C THR A 51 -14.17 -18.84 27.65
N ALA A 52 -13.96 -19.65 28.67
CA ALA A 52 -12.60 -20.05 29.09
C ALA A 52 -11.82 -20.75 27.98
N ALA A 53 -12.48 -21.55 27.14
CA ALA A 53 -11.86 -22.17 25.96
C ALA A 53 -11.43 -21.13 24.93
N GLN A 54 -12.26 -20.15 24.64
CA GLN A 54 -11.93 -19.03 23.72
C GLN A 54 -10.78 -18.16 24.27
N LYS A 55 -10.70 -17.97 25.60
CA LYS A 55 -9.57 -17.29 26.24
C LYS A 55 -8.27 -18.08 26.12
N LYS A 56 -8.34 -19.42 26.13
CA LYS A 56 -7.17 -20.30 25.96
C LYS A 56 -6.64 -20.28 24.51
N GLU A 57 -7.52 -20.07 23.55
CA GLU A 57 -7.22 -19.89 22.11
C GLU A 57 -6.56 -18.54 21.80
N ILE A 58 -6.60 -17.60 22.75
CA ILE A 58 -6.01 -16.25 22.63
C ILE A 58 -4.48 -16.25 22.84
N LYS A 59 -3.84 -17.37 23.12
CA LYS A 59 -2.39 -17.42 23.22
C LYS A 59 -1.75 -17.00 21.90
N HIS A 60 -0.75 -16.12 21.99
CA HIS A 60 0.06 -15.72 20.87
C HIS A 60 0.70 -16.94 20.20
N ASN A 61 0.52 -17.05 18.91
CA ASN A 61 1.23 -18.01 18.08
C ASN A 61 2.02 -17.21 17.02
N PRO A 62 3.31 -16.97 17.26
CA PRO A 62 4.13 -16.13 16.41
C PRO A 62 4.15 -16.58 14.93
N GLU A 63 4.24 -17.89 14.67
CA GLU A 63 4.23 -18.38 13.29
C GLU A 63 2.90 -18.16 12.59
N LEU A 64 1.79 -18.43 13.26
CA LEU A 64 0.47 -18.21 12.70
C LEU A 64 0.20 -16.72 12.46
N GLU A 65 0.61 -15.87 13.40
CA GLU A 65 0.50 -14.42 13.29
C GLU A 65 1.35 -13.90 12.12
N PHE A 66 2.59 -14.35 12.01
CA PHE A 66 3.48 -14.05 10.90
C PHE A 66 2.83 -14.41 9.56
N ARG A 67 2.38 -15.65 9.38
CA ARG A 67 1.76 -16.13 8.13
C ARG A 67 0.43 -15.44 7.82
N SER A 68 -0.31 -15.01 8.83
CA SER A 68 -1.60 -14.33 8.65
C SER A 68 -1.49 -12.83 8.41
N SER A 69 -0.34 -12.23 8.74
CA SER A 69 -0.12 -10.78 8.60
C SER A 69 0.01 -10.31 7.15
N ILE A 70 0.30 -11.21 6.20
CA ILE A 70 0.45 -10.90 4.78
C ILE A 70 -0.87 -10.97 4.02
N HIS A 71 -0.93 -10.22 2.91
CA HIS A 71 -1.98 -10.36 1.90
C HIS A 71 -1.50 -11.34 0.83
N LYS A 72 -2.06 -12.54 0.79
CA LYS A 72 -1.70 -13.55 -0.20
C LYS A 72 -2.27 -13.21 -1.58
N MET A 73 -1.45 -13.46 -2.60
CA MET A 73 -1.84 -13.49 -4.01
C MET A 73 -2.20 -14.93 -4.39
N VAL A 74 -3.28 -15.11 -5.13
CA VAL A 74 -3.70 -16.43 -5.63
C VAL A 74 -2.72 -16.89 -6.69
N ASP A 75 -2.46 -16.03 -7.66
CA ASP A 75 -1.66 -16.31 -8.84
C ASP A 75 -0.55 -15.26 -9.02
N GLY A 76 0.34 -15.48 -9.99
CA GLY A 76 1.38 -14.54 -10.40
C GLY A 76 2.76 -14.82 -9.78
N ASP A 77 3.68 -13.90 -10.01
CA ASP A 77 5.11 -14.04 -9.71
C ASP A 77 5.45 -13.94 -8.22
N THR A 78 4.50 -13.48 -7.39
CA THR A 78 4.67 -13.33 -5.96
C THR A 78 3.56 -14.01 -5.17
N LEU A 79 3.89 -14.55 -3.99
CA LEU A 79 2.90 -15.01 -3.01
C LEU A 79 2.34 -13.82 -2.22
N ILE A 80 3.16 -12.78 -2.03
CA ILE A 80 2.85 -11.63 -1.20
C ILE A 80 2.39 -10.48 -2.09
N GLY A 81 1.24 -9.91 -1.72
CA GLY A 81 0.71 -8.70 -2.31
C GLY A 81 0.50 -7.61 -1.28
N PHE A 82 0.27 -6.40 -1.74
CA PHE A 82 -0.15 -5.27 -0.91
C PHE A 82 -1.41 -4.63 -1.50
N PRO A 83 -2.40 -4.21 -0.69
CA PRO A 83 -3.62 -3.58 -1.21
C PRO A 83 -3.30 -2.34 -2.04
N ALA A 84 -3.72 -2.30 -3.30
CA ALA A 84 -3.52 -1.15 -4.18
C ALA A 84 -4.16 0.13 -3.61
N SER A 85 -5.26 -0.01 -2.87
CA SER A 85 -5.89 1.10 -2.13
C SER A 85 -4.95 1.76 -1.12
N GLY A 86 -3.99 1.02 -0.55
CA GLY A 86 -2.98 1.59 0.35
C GLY A 86 -2.00 2.50 -0.38
N VAL A 87 -1.56 2.13 -1.59
CA VAL A 87 -0.71 2.98 -2.45
C VAL A 87 -1.48 4.23 -2.88
N LYS A 88 -2.73 4.06 -3.33
CA LYS A 88 -3.59 5.21 -3.67
C LYS A 88 -3.82 6.13 -2.47
N GLY A 89 -4.00 5.56 -1.28
CA GLY A 89 -4.13 6.32 -0.04
C GLY A 89 -2.88 7.14 0.29
N ALA A 90 -1.68 6.57 0.11
CA ALA A 90 -0.43 7.28 0.26
C ALA A 90 -0.29 8.44 -0.73
N MET A 91 -0.62 8.20 -2.03
CA MET A 91 -0.65 9.27 -3.05
C MET A 91 -1.62 10.38 -2.68
N ALA A 92 -2.82 10.02 -2.21
CA ALA A 92 -3.84 11.00 -1.80
C ALA A 92 -3.43 11.80 -0.57
N THR A 93 -2.66 11.21 0.34
CA THR A 93 -2.12 11.92 1.52
C THR A 93 -0.94 12.81 1.13
N ALA A 94 -0.04 12.33 0.28
CA ALA A 94 1.08 13.12 -0.22
C ALA A 94 0.64 14.36 -1.00
N ALA A 95 -0.54 14.31 -1.63
CA ALA A 95 -1.13 15.46 -2.31
C ALA A 95 -1.43 16.65 -1.38
N LEU A 96 -1.48 16.44 -0.05
CA LEU A 96 -1.64 17.54 0.92
C LEU A 96 -0.38 18.39 1.06
N GLU A 97 0.78 17.80 0.77
CA GLU A 97 2.10 18.42 0.86
C GLU A 97 2.68 18.73 -0.55
N THR A 98 1.90 18.49 -1.61
CA THR A 98 2.35 18.68 -2.99
C THR A 98 1.56 19.80 -3.64
N GLU A 99 2.27 20.82 -4.14
CA GLU A 99 1.64 21.94 -4.86
C GLU A 99 0.96 21.47 -6.16
N GLY A 100 -0.13 22.13 -6.51
CA GLY A 100 -0.85 21.91 -7.78
C GLY A 100 -1.80 20.72 -7.81
N VAL A 101 -1.89 19.92 -6.73
CA VAL A 101 -2.81 18.79 -6.63
C VAL A 101 -3.47 18.75 -5.25
N ASN A 102 -4.69 18.23 -5.19
CA ASN A 102 -5.38 18.03 -3.92
C ASN A 102 -5.87 16.58 -3.77
N LYS A 103 -6.09 16.19 -2.52
CA LYS A 103 -6.53 14.82 -2.15
C LYS A 103 -7.79 14.37 -2.88
N THR A 104 -8.75 15.29 -3.08
CA THR A 104 -10.02 14.98 -3.76
C THR A 104 -9.79 14.68 -5.24
N SER A 105 -8.93 15.46 -5.91
CA SER A 105 -8.55 15.23 -7.31
C SER A 105 -7.86 13.88 -7.48
N VAL A 106 -6.90 13.53 -6.61
CA VAL A 106 -6.24 12.22 -6.63
C VAL A 106 -7.26 11.09 -6.51
N ASN A 107 -8.19 11.19 -5.56
CA ASN A 107 -9.20 10.15 -5.36
C ASN A 107 -10.16 9.96 -6.54
N ARG A 108 -10.45 11.04 -7.28
CA ARG A 108 -11.39 11.02 -8.41
C ARG A 108 -10.74 10.72 -9.75
N LEU A 109 -9.49 11.16 -9.95
CA LEU A 109 -8.85 11.17 -11.26
C LEU A 109 -7.78 10.06 -11.42
N ILE A 110 -7.44 9.35 -10.35
CA ILE A 110 -6.46 8.27 -10.36
C ILE A 110 -7.14 6.95 -9.96
N PHE A 111 -6.85 5.91 -10.74
CA PHE A 111 -7.38 4.55 -10.54
C PHE A 111 -6.24 3.54 -10.57
N LEU A 112 -6.24 2.62 -9.64
CA LEU A 112 -5.37 1.45 -9.64
C LEU A 112 -6.26 0.25 -9.97
N PRO A 113 -6.12 -0.35 -11.16
CA PRO A 113 -7.01 -1.42 -11.61
C PRO A 113 -6.82 -2.72 -10.82
N GLN A 114 -5.63 -2.94 -10.25
CA GLN A 114 -5.37 -4.11 -9.41
C GLN A 114 -5.99 -3.94 -8.02
N GLN A 115 -6.51 -5.02 -7.46
CA GLN A 115 -6.89 -5.03 -6.03
C GLN A 115 -5.66 -5.08 -5.12
N LYS A 116 -4.61 -5.78 -5.56
CA LYS A 116 -3.32 -5.90 -4.87
C LYS A 116 -2.21 -5.74 -5.88
N ILE A 117 -1.13 -5.10 -5.47
CA ILE A 117 0.13 -5.06 -6.20
C ILE A 117 1.04 -6.19 -5.72
N SER A 118 1.83 -6.74 -6.64
CA SER A 118 2.86 -7.75 -6.33
C SER A 118 4.00 -7.13 -5.54
N ILE A 119 4.42 -7.79 -4.46
CA ILE A 119 5.59 -7.41 -3.68
C ILE A 119 6.63 -8.52 -3.80
N TRP A 120 7.77 -8.20 -4.38
CA TRP A 120 8.95 -9.07 -4.38
C TRP A 120 9.79 -8.75 -3.15
N GLY A 121 10.31 -9.79 -2.50
CA GLY A 121 11.11 -9.69 -1.28
C GLY A 121 10.86 -10.89 -0.38
N THR A 122 11.87 -11.28 0.39
CA THR A 122 11.78 -12.44 1.27
C THR A 122 11.25 -12.03 2.64
N PRO A 123 10.10 -12.56 3.08
CA PRO A 123 9.54 -12.22 4.37
C PRO A 123 10.34 -12.85 5.52
N LYS A 124 10.44 -12.12 6.61
CA LYS A 124 11.01 -12.57 7.87
C LYS A 124 10.02 -12.34 9.00
N LEU A 125 10.07 -13.20 10.01
CA LEU A 125 9.28 -13.00 11.22
C LEU A 125 9.83 -11.78 11.99
N TYR A 126 8.96 -10.85 12.31
CA TYR A 126 9.25 -9.65 13.11
C TYR A 126 8.33 -9.62 14.32
N MET A 127 8.91 -9.44 15.47
CA MET A 127 8.20 -9.39 16.75
C MET A 127 8.51 -8.06 17.45
N ASP A 128 7.46 -7.35 17.83
CA ASP A 128 7.60 -6.05 18.46
C ASP A 128 6.65 -5.92 19.66
N VAL A 129 7.08 -5.17 20.65
CA VAL A 129 6.27 -4.85 21.82
C VAL A 129 5.63 -3.48 21.58
N VAL A 130 4.32 -3.49 21.37
CA VAL A 130 3.54 -2.27 21.20
C VAL A 130 2.71 -1.98 22.45
N ARG A 131 2.41 -0.72 22.68
CA ARG A 131 1.45 -0.35 23.71
C ARG A 131 0.05 -0.30 23.10
N SER A 132 -0.89 -0.95 23.75
CA SER A 132 -2.30 -0.92 23.38
C SER A 132 -2.83 0.52 23.41
N SER A 133 -3.85 0.79 22.60
CA SER A 133 -4.51 2.09 22.58
C SER A 133 -5.52 2.29 23.71
N ASP A 134 -5.70 1.28 24.58
CA ASP A 134 -6.54 1.37 25.75
C ASP A 134 -5.97 2.35 26.80
N MET A 135 -6.81 2.75 27.75
CA MET A 135 -6.42 3.70 28.79
C MET A 135 -5.21 3.26 29.61
N ASN A 136 -5.02 1.96 29.79
CA ASN A 136 -3.94 1.39 30.60
C ASN A 136 -2.63 1.25 29.83
N LYS A 137 -2.63 1.48 28.49
CA LYS A 137 -1.44 1.34 27.60
C LYS A 137 -0.69 0.01 27.84
N THR A 138 -1.43 -1.06 28.05
CA THR A 138 -0.89 -2.38 28.35
C THR A 138 0.07 -2.83 27.25
N PRO A 139 1.28 -3.31 27.59
CA PRO A 139 2.18 -3.87 26.59
C PRO A 139 1.54 -5.09 25.91
N ASP A 140 1.65 -5.14 24.58
CA ASP A 140 1.16 -6.23 23.76
C ASP A 140 2.26 -6.65 22.79
N VAL A 141 2.44 -7.97 22.62
CA VAL A 141 3.41 -8.49 21.66
C VAL A 141 2.70 -8.74 20.34
N ARG A 142 3.24 -8.17 19.28
CA ARG A 142 2.71 -8.34 17.93
C ARG A 142 3.75 -8.97 17.03
N THR A 143 3.35 -10.08 16.41
CA THR A 143 4.18 -10.76 15.42
C THR A 143 3.65 -10.47 14.02
N ARG A 144 4.55 -10.09 13.11
CA ARG A 144 4.23 -9.66 11.76
C ARG A 144 5.28 -10.13 10.77
N ALA A 145 4.97 -10.03 9.50
CA ALA A 145 5.97 -10.20 8.45
C ALA A 145 6.65 -8.86 8.13
N ILE A 146 7.98 -8.87 8.08
CA ILE A 146 8.80 -7.78 7.59
C ILE A 146 9.56 -8.24 6.35
N ILE A 147 9.68 -7.36 5.36
CA ILE A 147 10.55 -7.56 4.21
C ILE A 147 11.55 -6.40 4.19
N ASN A 148 12.84 -6.72 4.32
CA ASN A 148 13.89 -5.70 4.42
C ASN A 148 14.17 -5.06 3.06
N GLU A 149 14.33 -5.87 2.04
CA GLU A 149 14.57 -5.44 0.65
C GLU A 149 13.40 -5.87 -0.20
N TRP A 150 12.73 -4.91 -0.81
CA TRP A 150 11.52 -5.17 -1.58
C TRP A 150 11.41 -4.26 -2.78
N CYS A 151 10.73 -4.76 -3.78
CA CYS A 151 10.27 -3.95 -4.91
C CYS A 151 8.84 -4.35 -5.28
N ALA A 152 8.18 -3.46 -6.01
CA ALA A 152 6.81 -3.66 -6.45
C ALA A 152 6.59 -3.02 -7.84
N GLU A 153 5.51 -3.44 -8.49
CA GLU A 153 5.03 -2.82 -9.72
C GLU A 153 3.58 -2.40 -9.55
N VAL A 154 3.25 -1.21 -10.01
CA VAL A 154 1.91 -0.64 -9.92
C VAL A 154 1.45 -0.09 -11.25
N ASP A 155 0.27 -0.53 -11.69
CA ASP A 155 -0.45 0.06 -12.82
C ASP A 155 -1.32 1.20 -12.33
N ILE A 156 -1.18 2.35 -12.96
CA ILE A 156 -1.96 3.54 -12.64
C ILE A 156 -2.66 4.03 -13.90
N THR A 157 -3.97 4.17 -13.81
CA THR A 157 -4.80 4.82 -14.82
C THR A 157 -5.22 6.19 -14.30
N PHE A 158 -5.13 7.21 -15.14
CA PHE A 158 -5.43 8.59 -14.74
C PHE A 158 -6.18 9.34 -15.84
N ILE A 159 -6.81 10.45 -15.50
CA ILE A 159 -7.61 11.25 -16.43
C ILE A 159 -6.79 12.37 -17.02
N THR A 160 -6.74 12.40 -18.38
CA THR A 160 -6.11 13.45 -19.16
C THR A 160 -7.17 14.39 -19.76
N PRO A 161 -6.84 15.66 -20.02
CA PRO A 161 -5.56 16.36 -19.83
C PRO A 161 -5.32 16.87 -18.40
N THR A 162 -6.24 16.63 -17.47
CA THR A 162 -6.16 17.16 -16.09
C THR A 162 -4.90 16.72 -15.36
N LEU A 163 -4.46 15.47 -15.58
CA LEU A 163 -3.21 14.94 -15.05
C LEU A 163 -2.31 14.48 -16.18
N SER A 164 -1.00 14.74 -16.06
CA SER A 164 0.03 14.24 -16.96
C SER A 164 0.70 12.99 -16.38
N GLN A 165 1.36 12.20 -17.24
CA GLN A 165 2.17 11.07 -16.80
C GLN A 165 3.27 11.52 -15.82
N HIS A 166 3.92 12.65 -16.10
CA HIS A 166 4.93 13.25 -15.22
C HIS A 166 4.36 13.54 -13.82
N SER A 167 3.15 14.12 -13.76
CA SER A 167 2.47 14.40 -12.48
C SER A 167 2.19 13.11 -11.68
N ILE A 168 1.84 12.03 -12.36
CA ILE A 168 1.61 10.72 -11.71
C ILE A 168 2.90 10.15 -11.13
N VAL A 169 4.00 10.22 -11.89
CA VAL A 169 5.32 9.77 -11.45
C VAL A 169 5.77 10.57 -10.23
N SER A 170 5.71 11.90 -10.29
CA SER A 170 6.08 12.79 -9.18
C SER A 170 5.23 12.55 -7.94
N LEU A 171 3.92 12.36 -8.10
CA LEU A 171 3.03 12.10 -6.99
C LEU A 171 3.30 10.74 -6.33
N LEU A 172 3.57 9.70 -7.12
CA LEU A 172 3.94 8.38 -6.58
C LEU A 172 5.29 8.43 -5.86
N GLN A 173 6.26 9.18 -6.38
CA GLN A 173 7.55 9.43 -5.75
C GLN A 173 7.39 10.14 -4.40
N ASN A 174 6.62 11.23 -4.37
CA ASN A 174 6.34 11.98 -3.15
C ASN A 174 5.62 11.12 -2.11
N ALA A 175 4.68 10.27 -2.53
CA ALA A 175 3.99 9.34 -1.66
C ALA A 175 4.96 8.36 -0.98
N GLY A 176 5.99 7.89 -1.70
CA GLY A 176 7.02 7.02 -1.15
C GLY A 176 7.90 7.71 -0.11
N MET A 177 8.27 8.95 -0.36
CA MET A 177 9.14 9.73 0.52
C MET A 177 8.42 10.28 1.76
N ILE A 178 7.14 10.67 1.61
CA ILE A 178 6.41 11.38 2.68
C ILE A 178 5.57 10.41 3.52
N CYS A 179 4.91 9.45 2.87
CA CYS A 179 3.90 8.61 3.53
C CYS A 179 4.38 7.19 3.80
N GLY A 180 4.95 6.52 2.81
CA GLY A 180 5.23 5.08 2.88
C GLY A 180 3.98 4.21 2.86
N ILE A 181 4.17 2.87 2.87
CA ILE A 181 3.10 1.86 2.98
C ILE A 181 3.42 0.83 4.08
N GLY A 182 2.40 0.10 4.49
CA GLY A 182 2.54 -0.90 5.55
C GLY A 182 2.30 -0.31 6.94
N ASP A 183 2.80 -1.01 7.95
CA ASP A 183 2.69 -0.58 9.33
C ASP A 183 3.91 0.20 9.79
N ASN A 184 3.77 0.98 10.86
CA ASN A 184 4.81 1.88 11.38
C ASN A 184 5.42 2.82 10.32
N ARG A 185 4.63 3.21 9.30
CA ARG A 185 5.06 4.13 8.26
C ARG A 185 5.12 5.59 8.75
N GLN A 186 5.84 6.42 8.02
CA GLN A 186 6.06 7.84 8.36
C GLN A 186 4.76 8.62 8.58
N GLU A 187 3.75 8.44 7.73
CA GLU A 187 2.45 9.11 7.85
C GLU A 187 1.79 8.91 9.22
N LYS A 188 2.09 7.82 9.92
CA LYS A 188 1.52 7.51 11.25
C LYS A 188 2.39 8.01 12.41
N GLY A 189 3.35 8.86 12.15
CA GLY A 189 4.06 9.68 13.12
C GLY A 189 5.47 9.22 13.46
N LYS A 190 5.69 8.12 14.15
CA LYS A 190 7.02 7.76 14.67
C LYS A 190 7.75 6.65 13.89
N GLY A 191 7.10 6.07 12.91
CA GLY A 191 7.68 4.99 12.11
C GLY A 191 8.47 5.51 10.92
N ASN A 192 9.40 4.67 10.43
CA ASN A 192 10.21 4.94 9.24
C ASN A 192 10.16 3.77 8.25
N PHE A 193 9.08 2.99 8.27
CA PHE A 193 8.95 1.78 7.46
C PHE A 193 8.16 2.04 6.18
N GLY A 194 8.44 1.24 5.15
CA GLY A 194 7.67 1.18 3.91
C GLY A 194 7.82 2.36 2.97
N SER A 195 8.91 3.14 3.07
CA SER A 195 9.24 4.18 2.10
C SER A 195 9.80 3.56 0.82
N TRP A 196 9.58 4.25 -0.31
CA TRP A 196 10.06 3.80 -1.62
C TRP A 196 10.47 4.97 -2.51
N LEU A 197 11.26 4.65 -3.53
CA LEU A 197 11.51 5.52 -4.68
C LEU A 197 10.90 4.89 -5.94
N VAL A 198 10.56 5.72 -6.92
CA VAL A 198 10.09 5.29 -8.21
C VAL A 198 11.30 5.08 -9.13
N ASP A 199 11.39 3.90 -9.74
CA ASP A 199 12.40 3.61 -10.75
C ASP A 199 11.98 4.27 -12.07
N PHE A 200 12.78 5.21 -12.53
CA PHE A 200 12.61 5.87 -13.82
C PHE A 200 13.45 5.15 -14.88
N GLU A 201 12.96 5.11 -16.10
CA GLU A 201 13.75 4.63 -17.23
C GLU A 201 15.11 5.36 -17.29
N GLY A 202 16.20 4.59 -17.24
CA GLY A 202 17.57 5.13 -17.27
C GLY A 202 18.24 5.30 -15.91
N ASN A 203 17.58 4.98 -14.80
CA ASN A 203 18.21 4.95 -13.49
C ASN A 203 18.85 3.58 -13.22
N ASP A 204 20.14 3.45 -13.54
CA ASP A 204 20.89 2.18 -13.37
C ASP A 204 20.95 1.72 -11.90
N GLN A 205 20.78 2.62 -10.93
CA GLN A 205 20.83 2.30 -9.51
C GLN A 205 19.84 1.21 -9.08
N PHE A 206 18.68 1.12 -9.73
CA PHE A 206 17.62 0.18 -9.37
C PHE A 206 17.49 -1.00 -10.35
N LYS A 207 18.24 -0.97 -11.43
CA LYS A 207 18.18 -1.98 -12.48
C LYS A 207 18.49 -3.38 -11.94
N ASP A 208 19.54 -3.52 -11.16
CA ASP A 208 19.97 -4.82 -10.60
C ASP A 208 18.90 -5.40 -9.65
N VAL A 209 18.27 -4.56 -8.82
CA VAL A 209 17.19 -4.98 -7.91
C VAL A 209 16.01 -5.49 -8.71
N TRP A 210 15.63 -4.77 -9.75
CA TRP A 210 14.51 -5.15 -10.59
C TRP A 210 14.77 -6.40 -11.41
N GLU A 211 15.93 -6.53 -12.03
CA GLU A 211 16.31 -7.70 -12.84
C GLU A 211 16.44 -8.98 -12.01
N THR A 212 16.90 -8.87 -10.77
CA THR A 212 17.06 -10.01 -9.88
C THR A 212 15.82 -10.36 -9.06
N ARG A 213 14.73 -9.59 -9.17
CA ARG A 213 13.51 -9.76 -8.34
C ARG A 213 12.91 -11.17 -8.37
N THR A 214 13.06 -11.89 -9.46
CA THR A 214 12.54 -13.27 -9.58
C THR A 214 13.15 -14.23 -8.56
N LYS A 215 14.38 -13.94 -8.09
CA LYS A 215 15.05 -14.73 -7.04
C LYS A 215 14.37 -14.58 -5.68
N ILE A 216 13.67 -13.47 -5.45
CA ILE A 216 12.95 -13.13 -4.23
C ILE A 216 11.43 -13.10 -4.44
N GLY A 217 10.96 -13.76 -5.51
CA GLY A 217 9.55 -13.92 -5.86
C GLY A 217 8.88 -15.10 -5.16
N ARG A 218 7.81 -15.62 -5.76
CA ARG A 218 6.90 -16.63 -5.18
C ARG A 218 7.61 -17.81 -4.54
N LYS A 219 8.53 -18.48 -5.24
CA LYS A 219 9.24 -19.68 -4.73
C LYS A 219 10.04 -19.38 -3.45
N ALA A 220 10.73 -18.24 -3.41
CA ALA A 220 11.50 -17.84 -2.23
C ALA A 220 10.57 -17.47 -1.08
N GLN A 221 9.44 -16.83 -1.37
CA GLN A 221 8.43 -16.44 -0.37
C GLN A 221 7.73 -17.67 0.22
N GLU A 222 7.39 -18.67 -0.59
CA GLU A 222 6.80 -19.93 -0.13
C GLU A 222 7.75 -20.72 0.79
N LYS A 223 9.06 -20.69 0.48
CA LYS A 223 10.08 -21.33 1.32
C LYS A 223 10.29 -20.61 2.65
N ALA A 224 10.06 -19.30 2.70
CA ALA A 224 10.25 -18.47 3.90
C ALA A 224 9.03 -18.42 4.80
N MET A 225 7.88 -18.90 4.33
CA MET A 225 6.58 -18.90 4.99
C MET A 225 6.22 -20.29 5.52
#